data_632d25c675bc441cbabef29ce9031e93
#
_entry.id   632d25c675bc441cbabef29ce9031e93
#
_cell.length_a   1.000
_cell.length_b   1.000
_cell.length_c   1.000
_cell.angle_alpha   90.00
_cell.angle_beta   90.00
_cell.angle_gamma   90.00
#
_symmetry.space_group_name_H-M   'P 1'
#
loop_
_entity.id
_entity.type
_entity.pdbx_description
1 polymer ?
#
loop_
_entity_poly.entity_id
_entity_poly.type
_entity_poly.pdbx_seq_one_letter_code
_entity_poly.pdbx_strand_id
1 'polypeptide(L)'
;MKIFVFSDSHGNTLNMTEVLNKNKGSYDHIIHLGDHCTDTRYLDPIIGITPLIAVIGNCDSYYAKHEYVEEKIIDMYGKRFLICHGHKYSVKQNLDLITKKAENEACDIVLFGHTHSACVERYGNIWLFNPGTIGAPSVNGCTYGIITIEDDVKFEIVRI
;
A
#
# COMPACT_ATOMS: atom_id res chain seq x y z
N MET A 1 1.60 10.23 -13.46
CA MET A 1 0.59 9.76 -12.47
C MET A 1 1.29 9.44 -11.18
N LYS A 2 0.71 9.87 -10.05
CA LYS A 2 1.34 9.70 -8.74
C LYS A 2 0.38 8.99 -7.77
N ILE A 3 0.84 7.90 -7.16
CA ILE A 3 0.07 7.07 -6.23
C ILE A 3 0.74 7.16 -4.86
N PHE A 4 -0.02 7.54 -3.83
CA PHE A 4 0.43 7.49 -2.44
C PHE A 4 0.02 6.16 -1.82
N VAL A 5 0.97 5.47 -1.22
CA VAL A 5 0.78 4.12 -0.67
C VAL A 5 1.04 4.15 0.83
N PHE A 6 0.04 3.77 1.61
CA PHE A 6 0.08 3.63 3.06
C PHE A 6 -0.15 2.19 3.48
N SER A 7 0.33 1.82 4.65
CA SER A 7 0.10 0.53 5.28
C SER A 7 0.20 0.64 6.79
N ASP A 8 -0.45 -0.29 7.49
CA ASP A 8 -0.21 -0.52 8.91
C ASP A 8 -0.40 0.76 9.76
N SER A 9 -1.55 1.41 9.60
CA SER A 9 -1.91 2.65 10.34
C SER A 9 -2.22 2.40 11.80
N HIS A 10 -2.77 1.24 12.15
CA HIS A 10 -3.06 0.78 13.52
C HIS A 10 -3.79 1.82 14.39
N GLY A 11 -4.75 2.55 13.80
CA GLY A 11 -5.54 3.58 14.48
C GLY A 11 -4.88 4.97 14.52
N ASN A 12 -3.64 5.11 14.04
CA ASN A 12 -2.96 6.39 13.96
C ASN A 12 -3.23 7.05 12.60
N THR A 13 -4.30 7.83 12.53
CA THR A 13 -4.71 8.52 11.29
C THR A 13 -3.98 9.86 11.08
N LEU A 14 -3.33 10.40 12.11
CA LEU A 14 -2.71 11.73 12.07
C LEU A 14 -1.63 11.84 10.99
N ASN A 15 -0.74 10.86 10.93
CA ASN A 15 0.35 10.86 9.94
C ASN A 15 -0.18 10.84 8.50
N MET A 16 -1.17 9.99 8.19
CA MET A 16 -1.80 9.97 6.87
C MET A 16 -2.45 11.33 6.55
N THR A 17 -3.19 11.88 7.51
CA THR A 17 -3.85 13.18 7.39
C THR A 17 -2.84 14.30 7.11
N GLU A 18 -1.74 14.36 7.85
CA GLU A 18 -0.69 15.36 7.64
C GLU A 18 -0.02 15.23 6.28
N VAL A 19 0.34 14.00 5.89
CA VAL A 19 0.96 13.73 4.58
C VAL A 19 0.05 14.19 3.45
N LEU A 20 -1.23 13.81 3.49
CA LEU A 20 -2.18 14.16 2.43
C LEU A 20 -2.48 15.66 2.38
N ASN A 21 -2.59 16.33 3.52
CA ASN A 21 -2.79 17.78 3.57
C ASN A 21 -1.57 18.54 3.00
N LYS A 22 -0.34 18.14 3.39
CA LYS A 22 0.89 18.75 2.88
C LYS A 22 1.06 18.57 1.37
N ASN A 23 0.49 17.50 0.81
CA ASN A 23 0.63 17.12 -0.60
C ASN A 23 -0.68 17.25 -1.39
N LYS A 24 -1.62 18.06 -0.90
CA LYS A 24 -2.94 18.21 -1.53
C LYS A 24 -2.83 18.59 -3.01
N GLY A 25 -3.51 17.82 -3.88
CA GLY A 25 -3.50 18.03 -5.33
C GLY A 25 -2.25 17.48 -6.04
N SER A 26 -1.33 16.80 -5.35
CA SER A 26 -0.13 16.20 -5.94
C SER A 26 -0.20 14.68 -6.06
N TYR A 27 -1.31 14.06 -5.76
CA TYR A 27 -1.56 12.62 -5.90
C TYR A 27 -2.83 12.35 -6.70
N ASP A 28 -2.79 11.32 -7.51
CA ASP A 28 -3.89 10.90 -8.38
C ASP A 28 -4.68 9.73 -7.77
N HIS A 29 -4.00 8.89 -6.96
CA HIS A 29 -4.60 7.75 -6.26
C HIS A 29 -3.99 7.57 -4.87
N ILE A 30 -4.77 6.95 -3.99
CA ILE A 30 -4.34 6.56 -2.65
C ILE A 30 -4.58 5.06 -2.49
N ILE A 31 -3.60 4.35 -1.93
CA ILE A 31 -3.72 2.92 -1.63
C ILE A 31 -3.37 2.69 -0.16
N HIS A 32 -4.21 1.92 0.55
CA HIS A 32 -3.95 1.45 1.91
C HIS A 32 -3.88 -0.08 1.94
N LEU A 33 -2.76 -0.62 2.40
CA LEU A 33 -2.42 -2.03 2.31
C LEU A 33 -2.86 -2.88 3.50
N GLY A 34 -3.78 -2.38 4.32
CA GLY A 34 -4.35 -3.13 5.44
C GLY A 34 -3.71 -2.83 6.80
N ASP A 35 -4.17 -3.56 7.79
CA ASP A 35 -4.04 -3.34 9.21
C ASP A 35 -4.59 -1.95 9.62
N HIS A 36 -5.86 -1.98 10.04
CA HIS A 36 -6.74 -0.85 10.26
C HIS A 36 -7.15 -0.12 8.96
N CYS A 37 -7.52 -0.86 7.91
CA CYS A 37 -7.97 -0.27 6.64
C CYS A 37 -9.16 0.70 6.81
N THR A 38 -9.98 0.54 7.85
CA THR A 38 -11.09 1.46 8.20
C THR A 38 -10.62 2.85 8.61
N ASP A 39 -9.35 3.04 8.94
CA ASP A 39 -8.76 4.36 9.20
C ASP A 39 -8.83 5.27 7.98
N THR A 40 -8.92 4.69 6.78
CA THR A 40 -9.10 5.44 5.52
C THR A 40 -10.37 6.27 5.48
N ARG A 41 -11.40 5.93 6.25
CA ARG A 41 -12.66 6.70 6.34
C ARG A 41 -12.45 8.12 6.88
N TYR A 42 -11.41 8.32 7.71
CA TYR A 42 -11.05 9.64 8.21
C TYR A 42 -10.41 10.54 7.15
N LEU A 43 -10.07 9.98 5.99
CA LEU A 43 -9.43 10.71 4.90
C LEU A 43 -10.43 11.37 3.95
N ASP A 44 -11.70 10.94 3.93
CA ASP A 44 -12.73 11.43 3.00
C ASP A 44 -12.80 12.97 2.91
N PRO A 45 -12.76 13.74 4.03
CA PRO A 45 -12.82 15.19 3.95
C PRO A 45 -11.59 15.83 3.30
N ILE A 46 -10.46 15.10 3.24
CA ILE A 46 -9.17 15.58 2.75
C ILE A 46 -9.01 15.25 1.28
N ILE A 47 -9.32 14.00 0.92
CA ILE A 47 -9.06 13.45 -0.40
C ILE A 47 -10.14 13.81 -1.44
N GLY A 48 -11.36 14.14 -0.97
CA GLY A 48 -12.48 14.49 -1.83
C GLY A 48 -12.82 13.37 -2.81
N ILE A 49 -12.70 13.65 -4.11
CA ILE A 49 -13.01 12.68 -5.18
C ILE A 49 -11.79 11.82 -5.59
N THR A 50 -10.65 11.96 -4.93
CA THR A 50 -9.46 11.15 -5.26
C THR A 50 -9.74 9.68 -4.99
N PRO A 51 -9.56 8.78 -5.97
CA PRO A 51 -9.78 7.36 -5.79
C PRO A 51 -8.91 6.77 -4.68
N LEU A 52 -9.55 6.04 -3.76
CA LEU A 52 -8.89 5.32 -2.69
C LEU A 52 -9.16 3.82 -2.83
N ILE A 53 -8.10 3.03 -2.77
CA ILE A 53 -8.14 1.58 -2.76
C ILE A 53 -7.62 1.10 -1.41
N ALA A 54 -8.39 0.27 -0.70
CA ALA A 54 -7.93 -0.35 0.52
C ALA A 54 -8.15 -1.86 0.47
N VAL A 55 -7.25 -2.60 1.12
CA VAL A 55 -7.36 -4.04 1.37
C VAL A 55 -7.27 -4.30 2.87
N ILE A 56 -7.76 -5.46 3.31
CA ILE A 56 -7.68 -5.83 4.74
C ILE A 56 -6.35 -6.49 5.08
N GLY A 57 -5.89 -6.26 6.30
CA GLY A 57 -4.78 -6.97 6.93
C GLY A 57 -5.26 -7.97 8.00
N ASN A 58 -4.32 -8.57 8.70
CA ASN A 58 -4.62 -9.54 9.77
C ASN A 58 -5.16 -8.89 11.05
N CYS A 59 -4.87 -7.61 11.29
CA CYS A 59 -5.37 -6.87 12.44
C CYS A 59 -6.72 -6.16 12.19
N ASP A 60 -7.27 -6.29 10.99
CA ASP A 60 -8.57 -5.70 10.67
C ASP A 60 -9.73 -6.48 11.30
N SER A 61 -10.76 -5.75 11.72
CA SER A 61 -11.91 -6.32 12.39
C SER A 61 -12.73 -7.23 11.47
N TYR A 62 -13.54 -8.12 12.09
CA TYR A 62 -14.48 -8.96 11.34
C TYR A 62 -15.43 -8.13 10.47
N TYR A 63 -15.86 -6.96 10.90
CA TYR A 63 -16.74 -6.08 10.13
C TYR A 63 -16.05 -5.49 8.90
N ALA A 64 -14.76 -5.18 8.97
CA ALA A 64 -13.99 -4.69 7.82
C ALA A 64 -13.99 -5.71 6.66
N LYS A 65 -14.04 -7.02 6.98
CA LYS A 65 -14.07 -8.10 5.98
C LYS A 65 -15.33 -8.13 5.11
N HIS A 66 -16.38 -7.44 5.51
CA HIS A 66 -17.60 -7.31 4.70
C HIS A 66 -17.55 -6.14 3.70
N GLU A 67 -16.65 -5.19 3.92
CA GLU A 67 -16.53 -3.99 3.09
C GLU A 67 -15.29 -3.99 2.20
N TYR A 68 -14.21 -4.58 2.70
CA TYR A 68 -12.91 -4.60 2.03
C TYR A 68 -12.51 -6.03 1.67
N VAL A 69 -11.77 -6.17 0.60
CA VAL A 69 -11.23 -7.47 0.15
C VAL A 69 -9.80 -7.68 0.67
N GLU A 70 -9.35 -8.93 0.68
CA GLU A 70 -8.01 -9.30 1.15
C GLU A 70 -6.92 -8.98 0.12
N GLU A 71 -7.27 -9.05 -1.15
CA GLU A 71 -6.39 -8.72 -2.27
C GLU A 71 -7.16 -8.18 -3.46
N LYS A 72 -6.49 -7.39 -4.28
CA LYS A 72 -7.00 -6.91 -5.57
C LYS A 72 -5.95 -7.08 -6.65
N ILE A 73 -6.40 -7.49 -7.83
CA ILE A 73 -5.60 -7.39 -9.05
C ILE A 73 -6.28 -6.35 -9.92
N ILE A 74 -5.54 -5.32 -10.29
CA ILE A 74 -6.08 -4.20 -11.07
C ILE A 74 -5.08 -3.73 -12.12
N ASP A 75 -5.62 -3.28 -13.23
CA ASP A 75 -4.83 -2.66 -14.30
C ASP A 75 -4.96 -1.13 -14.17
N MET A 76 -3.85 -0.45 -13.96
CA MET A 76 -3.77 1.02 -13.87
C MET A 76 -2.56 1.52 -14.64
N TYR A 77 -2.75 2.55 -15.47
CA TYR A 77 -1.66 3.23 -16.18
C TYR A 77 -0.74 2.30 -16.96
N GLY A 78 -1.31 1.26 -17.60
CA GLY A 78 -0.56 0.29 -18.39
C GLY A 78 0.28 -0.69 -17.58
N LYS A 79 0.06 -0.77 -16.26
CA LYS A 79 0.68 -1.74 -15.34
C LYS A 79 -0.37 -2.55 -14.61
N ARG A 80 -0.07 -3.81 -14.37
CA ARG A 80 -0.91 -4.74 -13.63
C ARG A 80 -0.39 -4.87 -12.20
N PHE A 81 -1.24 -4.54 -11.25
CA PHE A 81 -0.92 -4.51 -9.83
C PHE A 81 -1.55 -5.69 -9.09
N LEU A 82 -0.78 -6.35 -8.23
CA LEU A 82 -1.28 -7.14 -7.12
C LEU A 82 -1.20 -6.28 -5.85
N ILE A 83 -2.34 -6.02 -5.23
CA ILE A 83 -2.46 -5.21 -4.00
C ILE A 83 -2.97 -6.11 -2.89
N CYS A 84 -2.21 -6.29 -1.83
CA CYS A 84 -2.59 -7.11 -0.67
C CYS A 84 -1.84 -6.66 0.59
N HIS A 85 -2.25 -7.16 1.75
CA HIS A 85 -1.49 -6.90 2.98
C HIS A 85 -0.22 -7.75 3.08
N GLY A 86 -0.22 -8.97 2.55
CA GLY A 86 0.95 -9.84 2.53
C GLY A 86 0.98 -10.95 3.60
N HIS A 87 0.18 -10.86 4.66
CA HIS A 87 0.17 -11.86 5.75
C HIS A 87 -0.13 -13.29 5.27
N LYS A 88 -0.98 -13.48 4.25
CA LYS A 88 -1.28 -14.79 3.66
C LYS A 88 -0.12 -15.37 2.83
N TYR A 89 0.82 -14.54 2.45
CA TYR A 89 1.98 -14.91 1.65
C TYR A 89 3.26 -15.06 2.47
N SER A 90 3.14 -15.06 3.82
CA SER A 90 4.29 -15.22 4.73
C SER A 90 5.45 -14.25 4.47
N VAL A 91 5.15 -13.01 4.04
CA VAL A 91 6.14 -12.01 3.62
C VAL A 91 7.15 -11.61 4.72
N LYS A 92 6.89 -11.96 5.99
CA LYS A 92 7.87 -11.82 7.08
C LYS A 92 9.00 -12.85 7.02
N GLN A 93 8.83 -13.93 6.27
CA GLN A 93 9.83 -14.99 6.10
C GLN A 93 10.63 -14.80 4.81
N ASN A 94 9.93 -14.68 3.68
CA ASN A 94 10.50 -14.39 2.37
C ASN A 94 9.40 -13.89 1.40
N LEU A 95 9.78 -13.53 0.19
CA LEU A 95 8.87 -13.01 -0.82
C LEU A 95 8.49 -14.03 -1.91
N ASP A 96 8.84 -15.32 -1.73
CA ASP A 96 8.67 -16.34 -2.78
C ASP A 96 7.20 -16.58 -3.13
N LEU A 97 6.32 -16.71 -2.11
CA LEU A 97 4.91 -16.99 -2.34
C LEU A 97 4.18 -15.84 -3.02
N ILE A 98 4.46 -14.60 -2.61
CA ILE A 98 3.82 -13.43 -3.20
C ILE A 98 4.34 -13.16 -4.62
N THR A 99 5.63 -13.41 -4.87
CA THR A 99 6.24 -13.33 -6.20
C THR A 99 5.61 -14.36 -7.15
N LYS A 100 5.49 -15.62 -6.69
CA LYS A 100 4.83 -16.67 -7.48
C LYS A 100 3.37 -16.35 -7.81
N LYS A 101 2.64 -15.76 -6.86
CA LYS A 101 1.27 -15.27 -7.11
C LYS A 101 1.28 -14.21 -8.21
N ALA A 102 2.18 -13.23 -8.13
CA ALA A 102 2.28 -12.17 -9.11
C ALA A 102 2.66 -12.69 -10.51
N GLU A 103 3.57 -13.67 -10.59
CA GLU A 103 3.91 -14.35 -11.86
C GLU A 103 2.68 -15.02 -12.48
N ASN A 104 1.93 -15.81 -11.69
CA ASN A 104 0.74 -16.53 -12.16
C ASN A 104 -0.36 -15.58 -12.67
N GLU A 105 -0.45 -14.38 -12.12
CA GLU A 105 -1.44 -13.36 -12.48
C GLU A 105 -0.89 -12.35 -13.50
N ALA A 106 0.33 -12.55 -13.99
CA ALA A 106 1.03 -11.63 -14.91
C ALA A 106 1.09 -10.18 -14.39
N CYS A 107 1.36 -10.00 -13.09
CA CYS A 107 1.48 -8.68 -12.48
C CYS A 107 2.86 -8.07 -12.73
N ASP A 108 2.90 -6.77 -12.96
CA ASP A 108 4.13 -5.99 -13.07
C ASP A 108 4.62 -5.49 -11.70
N ILE A 109 3.67 -5.20 -10.81
CA ILE A 109 3.92 -4.54 -9.52
C ILE A 109 3.13 -5.23 -8.42
N VAL A 110 3.79 -5.53 -7.32
CA VAL A 110 3.19 -6.04 -6.09
C VAL A 110 3.29 -4.97 -5.01
N LEU A 111 2.16 -4.62 -4.40
CA LEU A 111 2.11 -3.74 -3.24
C LEU A 111 1.70 -4.55 -2.02
N PHE A 112 2.54 -4.53 -0.97
CA PHE A 112 2.29 -5.28 0.26
C PHE A 112 2.76 -4.52 1.50
N GLY A 113 2.21 -4.84 2.67
CA GLY A 113 2.54 -4.27 3.97
C GLY A 113 3.02 -5.33 4.96
N HIS A 114 2.44 -5.38 6.16
CA HIS A 114 2.59 -6.40 7.19
C HIS A 114 3.96 -6.47 7.88
N THR A 115 5.05 -6.25 7.17
CA THR A 115 6.40 -6.36 7.77
C THR A 115 6.79 -5.15 8.59
N HIS A 116 6.09 -4.03 8.44
CA HIS A 116 6.43 -2.70 8.95
C HIS A 116 7.80 -2.19 8.47
N SER A 117 8.42 -2.87 7.53
CA SER A 117 9.75 -2.53 6.97
C SER A 117 9.58 -2.15 5.51
N ALA A 118 9.93 -0.91 5.20
CA ALA A 118 9.87 -0.42 3.83
C ALA A 118 10.92 -1.11 2.96
N CYS A 119 10.53 -1.52 1.75
CA CYS A 119 11.46 -2.06 0.77
C CYS A 119 10.99 -1.84 -0.67
N VAL A 120 11.95 -1.82 -1.57
CA VAL A 120 11.74 -1.87 -3.03
C VAL A 120 12.64 -2.99 -3.54
N GLU A 121 12.03 -4.04 -4.05
CA GLU A 121 12.76 -5.20 -4.57
C GLU A 121 12.30 -5.53 -5.99
N ARG A 122 13.13 -6.24 -6.74
CA ARG A 122 12.79 -6.65 -8.10
C ARG A 122 13.12 -8.12 -8.32
N TYR A 123 12.13 -8.87 -8.76
CA TYR A 123 12.27 -10.29 -9.16
C TYR A 123 11.90 -10.42 -10.64
N GLY A 124 12.92 -10.64 -11.47
CA GLY A 124 12.72 -10.63 -12.91
C GLY A 124 12.15 -9.29 -13.40
N ASN A 125 10.93 -9.32 -13.92
CA ASN A 125 10.23 -8.11 -14.39
C ASN A 125 9.24 -7.56 -13.37
N ILE A 126 9.08 -8.20 -12.21
CA ILE A 126 8.10 -7.81 -11.19
C ILE A 126 8.77 -6.95 -10.13
N TRP A 127 8.17 -5.80 -9.84
CA TRP A 127 8.52 -4.95 -8.72
C TRP A 127 7.71 -5.33 -7.49
N LEU A 128 8.36 -5.46 -6.34
CA LEU A 128 7.74 -5.65 -5.05
C LEU A 128 8.02 -4.42 -4.19
N PHE A 129 6.95 -3.79 -3.71
CA PHE A 129 7.02 -2.54 -2.98
C PHE A 129 6.25 -2.62 -1.68
N ASN A 130 6.94 -2.31 -0.58
CA ASN A 130 6.36 -2.14 0.75
C ASN A 130 6.65 -0.72 1.24
N PRO A 131 5.62 0.09 1.57
CA PRO A 131 5.82 1.46 2.04
C PRO A 131 6.34 1.55 3.48
N GLY A 132 6.43 0.42 4.20
CA GLY A 132 6.64 0.39 5.64
C GLY A 132 5.35 0.57 6.42
N THR A 133 5.40 1.24 7.56
CA THR A 133 4.24 1.52 8.41
C THR A 133 4.04 3.03 8.56
N ILE A 134 2.78 3.48 8.46
CA ILE A 134 2.45 4.90 8.65
C ILE A 134 2.10 5.23 10.10
N GLY A 135 1.69 4.26 10.91
CA GLY A 135 1.16 4.51 12.24
C GLY A 135 1.74 3.65 13.36
N ALA A 136 2.24 2.46 13.04
CA ALA A 136 2.79 1.55 14.04
C ALA A 136 4.25 1.89 14.39
N PRO A 137 4.69 1.59 15.60
CA PRO A 137 6.12 1.69 15.95
C PRO A 137 6.98 0.83 15.04
N SER A 138 8.06 1.42 14.54
CA SER A 138 9.04 0.75 13.69
C SER A 138 10.44 1.25 14.03
N VAL A 139 11.44 0.40 13.85
CA VAL A 139 12.86 0.77 14.05
C VAL A 139 13.27 1.94 13.14
N ASN A 140 12.66 2.01 11.97
CA ASN A 140 12.95 3.04 10.96
C ASN A 140 12.03 4.28 11.07
N GLY A 141 11.15 4.35 12.08
CA GLY A 141 10.11 5.36 12.20
C GLY A 141 8.94 5.11 11.25
N CYS A 142 8.04 6.09 11.14
CA CYS A 142 6.91 5.99 10.23
C CYS A 142 7.32 6.37 8.81
N THR A 143 6.81 5.61 7.84
CA THR A 143 7.09 5.80 6.41
C THR A 143 5.83 5.62 5.58
N TYR A 144 5.85 6.18 4.38
CA TYR A 144 4.86 5.92 3.33
C TYR A 144 5.56 5.83 1.98
N GLY A 145 4.85 5.34 0.99
CA GLY A 145 5.36 5.18 -0.36
C GLY A 145 4.78 6.15 -1.36
N ILE A 146 5.58 6.51 -2.36
CA ILE A 146 5.11 7.21 -3.55
C ILE A 146 5.51 6.38 -4.77
N ILE A 147 4.55 6.11 -5.65
CA ILE A 147 4.81 5.51 -6.94
C ILE A 147 4.50 6.55 -8.01
N THR A 148 5.47 6.84 -8.84
CA THR A 148 5.29 7.72 -10.01
C THR A 148 5.36 6.88 -11.28
N ILE A 149 4.32 6.95 -12.12
CA ILE A 149 4.24 6.25 -13.39
C ILE A 149 4.22 7.30 -14.50
N GLU A 150 5.28 7.30 -15.27
CA GLU A 150 5.50 8.10 -16.50
C GLU A 150 5.94 7.13 -17.58
N ASP A 151 7.01 7.42 -18.30
CA ASP A 151 7.65 6.49 -19.25
C ASP A 151 8.21 5.27 -18.48
N ASP A 152 8.76 5.53 -17.27
CA ASP A 152 9.23 4.53 -16.32
C ASP A 152 8.46 4.60 -15.00
N VAL A 153 8.53 3.50 -14.23
CA VAL A 153 7.97 3.44 -12.86
C VAL A 153 9.07 3.77 -11.86
N LYS A 154 8.80 4.76 -10.99
CA LYS A 154 9.68 5.18 -9.90
C LYS A 154 9.01 4.91 -8.55
N PHE A 155 9.77 4.38 -7.63
CA PHE A 155 9.35 4.10 -6.27
C PHE A 155 10.16 4.96 -5.30
N GLU A 156 9.47 5.60 -4.37
CA GLU A 156 10.08 6.41 -3.32
C GLU A 156 9.51 6.02 -1.97
N ILE A 157 10.38 5.88 -0.97
CA ILE A 157 10.01 5.68 0.42
C ILE A 157 10.29 6.98 1.16
N VAL A 158 9.25 7.57 1.72
CA VAL A 158 9.34 8.85 2.43
C VAL A 158 9.19 8.59 3.93
N ARG A 159 10.13 9.13 4.71
CA ARG A 159 10.09 9.10 6.17
C ARG A 159 9.39 10.36 6.70
N ILE A 160 8.59 10.17 7.76
CA ILE A 160 7.90 11.26 8.47
C ILE A 160 8.68 11.61 9.74
#